data_334b92935b7414b73f096008d246f657
#
_entry.id   334b92935b7414b73f096008d246f657
#
_cell.length_a   1.000
_cell.length_b   1.000
_cell.length_c   1.000
_cell.angle_alpha   90.00
_cell.angle_beta   90.00
_cell.angle_gamma   90.00
#
_symmetry.space_group_name_H-M   'P 1'
#
loop_
_entity.id
_entity.type
_entity.pdbx_description
1 polymer ?
#
loop_
_entity_poly.entity_id
_entity_poly.type
_entity_poly.pdbx_seq_one_letter_code
_entity_poly.pdbx_strand_id
1 'polypeptide(L)'
;MFKNERDGIIMEWEKLNVDDFSNAIDESKGVILIPIGCLEKHGSHMPIGTDILIAREIAIRASRIENVMVFPFIPFGIVGEVKHKLGTISLTSNLIYNMLDELCDEVARNGFNKIVFVDGHGGNHNFLKYFIYFTSFL
;
A
#
# COMPACT_ATOMS: atom_id res chain seq x y z
N MET A 1 -1.63 5.93 22.40
CA MET A 1 -1.75 4.53 21.91
C MET A 1 -3.05 3.93 22.44
N PHE A 2 -4.04 3.72 21.59
CA PHE A 2 -5.34 3.17 22.02
C PHE A 2 -5.26 1.65 21.95
N LYS A 3 -5.01 1.01 23.10
CA LYS A 3 -5.14 -0.44 23.26
C LYS A 3 -6.61 -0.80 23.37
N ASN A 4 -7.13 -1.52 22.38
CA ASN A 4 -8.34 -2.30 22.58
C ASN A 4 -7.90 -3.73 22.92
N GLU A 5 -8.25 -4.26 24.07
CA GLU A 5 -7.69 -5.51 24.64
C GLU A 5 -7.99 -6.79 23.82
N ARG A 6 -8.64 -6.67 22.66
CA ARG A 6 -8.93 -7.76 21.71
C ARG A 6 -8.38 -7.54 20.31
N ASP A 7 -7.87 -6.33 20.02
CA ASP A 7 -7.30 -6.00 18.73
C ASP A 7 -5.80 -5.75 18.94
N GLY A 8 -4.95 -6.44 18.21
CA GLY A 8 -3.50 -6.21 18.22
C GLY A 8 -3.15 -4.74 17.97
N ILE A 9 -1.93 -4.34 18.30
CA ILE A 9 -1.45 -2.98 18.07
C ILE A 9 -1.48 -2.71 16.56
N ILE A 10 -2.32 -1.75 16.12
CA ILE A 10 -2.31 -1.33 14.72
C ILE A 10 -1.15 -0.36 14.54
N MET A 11 -0.16 -0.77 13.75
CA MET A 11 1.01 0.03 13.41
C MET A 11 0.79 0.69 12.04
N GLU A 12 0.16 1.87 12.04
CA GLU A 12 0.01 2.69 10.83
C GLU A 12 1.14 3.71 10.79
N TRP A 13 1.97 3.66 9.76
CA TRP A 13 3.17 4.48 9.56
C TRP A 13 2.93 5.96 9.85
N GLU A 14 1.89 6.54 9.25
CA GLU A 14 1.58 7.96 9.37
C GLU A 14 1.05 8.39 10.74
N LYS A 15 0.77 7.44 11.63
CA LYS A 15 0.24 7.71 12.98
C LYS A 15 1.29 7.55 14.09
N LEU A 16 2.47 7.05 13.76
CA LEU A 16 3.53 6.84 14.72
C LEU A 16 4.42 8.09 14.83
N ASN A 17 4.86 8.39 16.03
CA ASN A 17 5.98 9.30 16.24
C ASN A 17 7.31 8.53 16.06
N VAL A 18 8.45 9.24 16.05
CA VAL A 18 9.77 8.63 15.77
C VAL A 18 10.17 7.57 16.78
N ASP A 19 9.86 7.79 18.06
CA ASP A 19 10.23 6.86 19.13
C ASP A 19 9.41 5.56 19.04
N ASP A 20 8.11 5.66 18.79
CA ASP A 20 7.22 4.51 18.59
C ASP A 20 7.55 3.77 17.29
N PHE A 21 8.02 4.50 16.27
CA PHE A 21 8.37 3.93 14.96
C PHE A 21 9.52 2.92 15.05
N SER A 22 10.58 3.22 15.83
CA SER A 22 11.69 2.30 16.04
C SER A 22 11.22 0.97 16.66
N ASN A 23 10.36 1.05 17.67
CA ASN A 23 9.80 -0.15 18.30
C ASN A 23 8.91 -0.95 17.33
N ALA A 24 8.13 -0.25 16.50
CA ALA A 24 7.24 -0.88 15.52
C ALA A 24 7.98 -1.66 14.42
N ILE A 25 9.20 -1.23 14.04
CA ILE A 25 10.05 -2.01 13.11
C ILE A 25 10.38 -3.38 13.71
N ASP A 26 10.81 -3.41 14.97
CA ASP A 26 11.16 -4.65 15.66
C ASP A 26 9.92 -5.54 15.88
N GLU A 27 8.80 -4.98 16.32
CA GLU A 27 7.55 -5.69 16.54
C GLU A 27 6.99 -6.28 15.23
N SER A 28 7.11 -5.58 14.11
CA SER A 28 6.68 -6.05 12.78
C SER A 28 7.64 -7.06 12.15
N LYS A 29 8.79 -7.32 12.77
CA LYS A 29 9.85 -8.19 12.23
C LYS A 29 10.29 -7.76 10.82
N GLY A 30 10.28 -6.47 10.57
CA GLY A 30 10.61 -5.85 9.29
C GLY A 30 9.59 -6.10 8.17
N VAL A 31 8.35 -6.48 8.50
CA VAL A 31 7.27 -6.68 7.52
C VAL A 31 6.41 -5.42 7.41
N ILE A 32 6.18 -4.96 6.18
CA ILE A 32 5.29 -3.84 5.88
C ILE A 32 4.30 -4.18 4.78
N LEU A 33 3.04 -3.80 4.99
CA LEU A 33 1.98 -3.87 4.00
C LEU A 33 1.86 -2.51 3.32
N ILE A 34 1.90 -2.47 1.98
CA ILE A 34 1.70 -1.28 1.18
C ILE A 34 0.37 -1.42 0.43
N PRO A 35 -0.72 -0.79 0.91
CA PRO A 35 -1.98 -0.78 0.19
C PRO A 35 -1.85 0.07 -1.09
N ILE A 36 -2.19 -0.51 -2.24
CA ILE A 36 -2.17 0.16 -3.53
C ILE A 36 -3.48 -0.10 -4.27
N GLY A 37 -3.99 0.92 -4.90
CA GLY A 37 -5.19 0.84 -5.73
C GLY A 37 -5.12 1.86 -6.86
N CYS A 38 -6.25 2.43 -7.20
CA CYS A 38 -6.31 3.59 -8.09
C CYS A 38 -7.54 4.47 -7.79
N LEU A 39 -7.55 5.66 -8.36
CA LEU A 39 -8.72 6.53 -8.42
C LEU A 39 -9.35 6.35 -9.80
N GLU A 40 -10.45 5.62 -9.88
CA GLU A 40 -11.14 5.39 -11.14
C GLU A 40 -12.66 5.24 -10.99
N LYS A 41 -13.37 5.43 -12.09
CA LYS A 41 -14.82 5.29 -12.10
C LYS A 41 -15.26 3.83 -11.96
N HIS A 42 -16.04 3.55 -10.91
CA HIS A 42 -16.70 2.26 -10.64
C HIS A 42 -18.21 2.36 -10.82
N GLY A 43 -18.67 2.59 -12.05
CA GLY A 43 -20.07 2.86 -12.31
C GLY A 43 -20.55 4.21 -11.73
N SER A 44 -21.83 4.34 -11.47
CA SER A 44 -22.43 5.55 -10.86
C SER A 44 -22.77 5.36 -9.37
N HIS A 45 -22.56 4.18 -8.83
CA HIS A 45 -23.03 3.76 -7.50
C HIS A 45 -21.91 3.53 -6.49
N MET A 46 -20.65 3.43 -6.93
CA MET A 46 -19.52 3.21 -6.04
C MET A 46 -18.58 4.43 -5.99
N PRO A 47 -17.90 4.64 -4.87
CA PRO A 47 -16.90 5.69 -4.76
C PRO A 47 -15.75 5.52 -5.76
N ILE A 48 -15.20 6.63 -6.23
CA ILE A 48 -14.03 6.64 -7.13
C ILE A 48 -12.80 5.98 -6.50
N GLY A 49 -12.66 6.08 -5.18
CA GLY A 49 -11.58 5.47 -4.41
C GLY A 49 -11.84 4.04 -3.93
N THR A 50 -12.79 3.32 -4.51
CA THR A 50 -13.17 1.96 -4.06
C THR A 50 -11.96 1.05 -3.88
N ASP A 51 -11.09 0.97 -4.86
CA ASP A 51 -9.92 0.09 -4.85
C ASP A 51 -8.96 0.41 -3.69
N ILE A 52 -8.72 1.70 -3.46
CA ILE A 52 -7.85 2.17 -2.37
C ILE A 52 -8.45 1.85 -1.01
N LEU A 53 -9.75 2.11 -0.86
CA LEU A 53 -10.47 1.88 0.40
C LEU A 53 -10.48 0.39 0.76
N ILE A 54 -10.67 -0.48 -0.22
CA ILE A 54 -10.63 -1.93 -0.03
C ILE A 54 -9.22 -2.39 0.35
N ALA A 55 -8.20 -1.99 -0.42
CA ALA A 55 -6.81 -2.37 -0.15
C ALA A 55 -6.37 -1.94 1.25
N ARG A 56 -6.68 -0.69 1.63
CA ARG A 56 -6.35 -0.17 2.96
C ARG A 56 -7.05 -0.94 4.07
N GLU A 57 -8.35 -1.17 3.94
CA GLU A 57 -9.12 -1.89 4.98
C GLU A 57 -8.62 -3.33 5.15
N ILE A 58 -8.25 -4.01 4.07
CA ILE A 58 -7.65 -5.36 4.14
C ILE A 58 -6.32 -5.30 4.89
N ALA A 59 -5.43 -4.34 4.57
CA ALA A 59 -4.15 -4.19 5.24
C ALA A 59 -4.32 -3.90 6.75
N ILE A 60 -5.25 -3.01 7.11
CA ILE A 60 -5.57 -2.69 8.51
C ILE A 60 -6.11 -3.92 9.24
N ARG A 61 -6.99 -4.71 8.62
CA ARG A 61 -7.50 -5.95 9.25
C ARG A 61 -6.42 -6.99 9.42
N ALA A 62 -5.55 -7.15 8.44
CA ALA A 62 -4.40 -8.05 8.53
C ALA A 62 -3.47 -7.67 9.67
N SER A 63 -3.19 -6.36 9.85
CA SER A 63 -2.32 -5.87 10.93
C SER A 63 -2.90 -6.04 12.34
N ARG A 64 -4.20 -6.30 12.46
CA ARG A 64 -4.84 -6.67 13.75
C ARG A 64 -4.62 -8.13 14.12
N ILE A 65 -4.32 -8.97 13.13
CA ILE A 65 -4.12 -10.41 13.30
C ILE A 65 -2.63 -10.70 13.49
N GLU A 66 -1.80 -10.07 12.67
CA GLU A 66 -0.36 -10.21 12.69
C GLU A 66 0.31 -8.85 12.92
N ASN A 67 1.35 -8.82 13.73
CA ASN A 67 2.11 -7.60 13.98
C ASN A 67 2.89 -7.21 12.72
N VAL A 68 2.29 -6.37 11.88
CA VAL A 68 2.89 -5.85 10.65
C VAL A 68 2.64 -4.35 10.53
N MET A 69 3.60 -3.62 9.96
CA MET A 69 3.43 -2.20 9.65
C MET A 69 2.47 -2.04 8.47
N VAL A 70 1.62 -1.02 8.53
CA VAL A 70 0.79 -0.59 7.39
C VAL A 70 1.27 0.77 6.91
N PHE A 71 1.70 0.83 5.64
CA PHE A 71 2.08 2.07 4.97
C PHE A 71 0.82 2.88 4.57
N PRO A 72 0.90 4.21 4.44
CA PRO A 72 -0.15 5.00 3.82
C PRO A 72 -0.54 4.45 2.44
N PHE A 73 -1.82 4.49 2.11
CA PHE A 73 -2.27 3.94 0.83
C PHE A 73 -1.72 4.71 -0.38
N ILE A 74 -1.45 3.99 -1.48
CA ILE A 74 -1.04 4.58 -2.76
C ILE A 74 -2.28 4.67 -3.67
N PRO A 75 -2.74 5.90 -4.01
CA PRO A 75 -3.95 6.10 -4.80
C PRO A 75 -3.71 6.06 -6.32
N PHE A 76 -2.53 5.63 -6.76
CA PHE A 76 -2.12 5.65 -8.16
C PHE A 76 -1.80 4.23 -8.64
N GLY A 77 -2.46 3.82 -9.71
CA GLY A 77 -2.30 2.50 -10.32
C GLY A 77 -2.34 2.59 -11.84
N ILE A 78 -2.27 1.44 -12.47
CA ILE A 78 -2.30 1.30 -13.93
C ILE A 78 -3.74 1.33 -14.42
N VAL A 79 -4.18 2.49 -14.89
CA VAL A 79 -5.54 2.71 -15.40
C VAL A 79 -5.47 3.04 -16.89
N GLY A 80 -6.05 2.21 -17.74
CA GLY A 80 -6.07 2.42 -19.20
C GLY A 80 -7.47 2.68 -19.74
N GLU A 81 -8.38 1.79 -19.46
CA GLU A 81 -9.69 1.75 -20.13
C GLU A 81 -10.62 2.91 -19.77
N VAL A 82 -10.59 3.37 -18.53
CA VAL A 82 -11.50 4.40 -18.01
C VAL A 82 -10.83 5.77 -17.79
N LYS A 83 -9.63 5.98 -18.31
CA LYS A 83 -8.89 7.25 -18.12
C LYS A 83 -9.65 8.49 -18.61
N HIS A 84 -10.58 8.33 -19.55
CA HIS A 84 -11.40 9.40 -20.09
C HIS A 84 -12.61 9.76 -19.19
N LYS A 85 -12.82 9.05 -18.10
CA LYS A 85 -13.94 9.29 -17.17
C LYS A 85 -13.55 10.30 -16.09
N LEU A 86 -14.52 11.14 -15.71
CA LEU A 86 -14.34 12.11 -14.61
C LEU A 86 -13.99 11.40 -13.30
N GLY A 87 -13.04 11.98 -12.57
CA GLY A 87 -12.55 11.46 -11.30
C GLY A 87 -11.46 10.40 -11.43
N THR A 88 -11.19 9.90 -12.64
CA THR A 88 -10.10 8.95 -12.87
C THR A 88 -8.77 9.66 -13.00
N ILE A 89 -7.76 9.15 -12.30
CA ILE A 89 -6.36 9.59 -12.40
C ILE A 89 -5.55 8.48 -13.06
N SER A 90 -5.03 8.75 -14.24
CA SER A 90 -4.20 7.80 -15.00
C SER A 90 -2.81 8.38 -15.21
N LEU A 91 -1.85 7.85 -14.49
CA LEU A 91 -0.43 8.16 -14.66
C LEU A 91 0.22 7.18 -15.64
N THR A 92 1.39 7.54 -16.16
CA THR A 92 2.16 6.61 -16.99
C THR A 92 2.74 5.48 -16.16
N SER A 93 2.82 4.28 -16.74
CA SER A 93 3.42 3.12 -16.06
C SER A 93 4.87 3.36 -15.65
N ASN A 94 5.62 4.13 -16.44
CA ASN A 94 7.00 4.49 -16.12
C ASN A 94 7.10 5.36 -14.86
N LEU A 95 6.19 6.32 -14.69
CA LEU A 95 6.15 7.15 -13.49
C LEU A 95 5.79 6.32 -12.24
N ILE A 96 4.81 5.43 -12.38
CA ILE A 96 4.43 4.54 -11.27
C ILE A 96 5.57 3.58 -10.93
N TYR A 97 6.26 3.02 -11.93
CA TYR A 97 7.42 2.16 -11.72
C TYR A 97 8.50 2.88 -10.91
N ASN A 98 8.94 4.05 -11.35
CA ASN A 98 10.00 4.80 -10.69
C ASN A 98 9.59 5.22 -9.26
N MET A 99 8.33 5.62 -9.08
CA MET A 99 7.81 5.96 -7.75
C MET A 99 7.85 4.75 -6.80
N LEU A 100 7.44 3.58 -7.26
CA LEU A 100 7.45 2.37 -6.41
C LEU A 100 8.88 1.89 -6.14
N ASP A 101 9.78 2.02 -7.09
CA ASP A 101 11.20 1.66 -6.97
C ASP A 101 11.87 2.51 -5.88
N GLU A 102 11.78 3.83 -5.99
CA GLU A 102 12.31 4.75 -4.97
C GLU A 102 11.60 4.57 -3.60
N LEU A 103 10.30 4.29 -3.60
CA LEU A 103 9.57 4.02 -2.37
C LEU A 103 10.07 2.75 -1.67
N CYS A 104 10.32 1.67 -2.42
CA CYS A 104 10.84 0.43 -1.85
C CYS A 104 12.24 0.64 -1.24
N ASP A 105 13.10 1.41 -1.89
CA ASP A 105 14.41 1.77 -1.37
C ASP A 105 14.31 2.56 -0.05
N GLU A 106 13.41 3.55 0.00
CA GLU A 106 13.19 4.34 1.20
C GLU A 106 12.55 3.53 2.34
N VAL A 107 11.64 2.64 2.04
CA VAL A 107 11.05 1.70 3.01
C VAL A 107 12.13 0.77 3.56
N ALA A 108 13.02 0.24 2.69
CA ALA A 108 14.15 -0.59 3.11
C ALA A 108 15.15 0.19 3.97
N ARG A 109 15.49 1.43 3.58
CA ARG A 109 16.37 2.31 4.36
C ARG A 109 15.81 2.58 5.78
N ASN A 110 14.49 2.59 5.93
CA ASN A 110 13.82 2.74 7.22
C ASN A 110 13.72 1.45 8.05
N GLY A 111 14.32 0.34 7.60
CA GLY A 111 14.47 -0.90 8.38
C GLY A 111 13.52 -2.03 8.01
N PHE A 112 12.67 -1.87 6.99
CA PHE A 112 11.80 -2.94 6.52
C PHE A 112 12.49 -3.77 5.42
N ASN A 113 12.43 -5.08 5.54
CA ASN A 113 13.08 -6.02 4.62
C ASN A 113 12.11 -6.98 3.94
N LYS A 114 10.81 -6.83 4.21
CA LYS A 114 9.73 -7.63 3.62
C LYS A 114 8.58 -6.71 3.27
N ILE A 115 8.47 -6.39 1.99
CA ILE A 115 7.42 -5.51 1.46
C ILE A 115 6.32 -6.39 0.83
N VAL A 116 5.07 -6.18 1.25
CA VAL A 116 3.91 -6.86 0.70
C VAL A 116 2.95 -5.82 0.13
N PHE A 117 2.75 -5.83 -1.17
CA PHE A 117 1.73 -5.00 -1.81
C PHE A 117 0.34 -5.62 -1.60
N VAL A 118 -0.57 -4.85 -1.03
CA VAL A 118 -1.99 -5.20 -0.92
C VAL A 118 -2.72 -4.50 -2.06
N ASP A 119 -2.92 -5.22 -3.16
CA ASP A 119 -3.48 -4.66 -4.40
C ASP A 119 -5.01 -4.72 -4.40
N GLY A 120 -5.64 -3.57 -4.55
CA GLY A 120 -7.10 -3.44 -4.66
C GLY A 120 -7.58 -3.21 -6.10
N HIS A 121 -6.68 -3.14 -7.10
CA HIS A 121 -7.01 -2.77 -8.47
C HIS A 121 -6.54 -3.80 -9.49
N GLY A 122 -7.46 -4.38 -10.25
CA GLY A 122 -7.14 -5.42 -11.23
C GLY A 122 -6.12 -5.01 -12.31
N GLY A 123 -6.09 -3.72 -12.68
CA GLY A 123 -5.11 -3.19 -13.63
C GLY A 123 -3.66 -3.23 -13.16
N ASN A 124 -3.44 -3.27 -11.84
CA ASN A 124 -2.10 -3.34 -11.26
C ASN A 124 -1.49 -4.75 -11.32
N HIS A 125 -2.31 -5.79 -11.41
CA HIS A 125 -1.89 -7.17 -11.20
C HIS A 125 -0.66 -7.61 -12.01
N ASN A 126 -0.70 -7.44 -13.33
CA ASN A 126 0.42 -7.81 -14.20
C ASN A 126 1.62 -6.86 -14.02
N PHE A 127 1.34 -5.59 -13.80
CA PHE A 127 2.36 -4.58 -13.57
C PHE A 127 3.14 -4.86 -12.27
N LEU A 128 2.46 -5.13 -11.16
CA LEU A 128 3.10 -5.45 -9.88
C LEU A 128 3.89 -6.75 -9.94
N LYS A 129 3.38 -7.78 -10.65
CA LYS A 129 4.16 -9.01 -10.90
C LYS A 129 5.48 -8.72 -11.61
N TYR A 130 5.42 -7.92 -12.67
CA TYR A 130 6.61 -7.50 -13.41
C TYR A 130 7.55 -6.69 -12.51
N PHE A 131 7.04 -5.69 -11.82
CA PHE A 131 7.80 -4.85 -10.91
C PHE A 131 8.54 -5.69 -9.85
N ILE A 132 7.82 -6.54 -9.10
CA ILE A 132 8.39 -7.39 -8.05
C ILE A 132 9.46 -8.32 -8.62
N TYR A 133 9.22 -8.91 -9.78
CA TYR A 133 10.17 -9.84 -10.41
C TYR A 133 11.51 -9.17 -10.69
N PHE A 134 11.52 -7.93 -11.19
CA PHE A 134 12.75 -7.23 -11.55
C PHE A 134 13.43 -6.52 -10.38
N THR A 135 12.69 -6.04 -9.37
CA THR A 135 13.25 -5.36 -8.20
C THR A 135 13.74 -6.31 -7.11
N SER A 136 13.20 -7.53 -7.01
CA SER A 136 13.61 -8.52 -5.99
C SER A 136 15.00 -9.14 -6.22
N PHE A 137 15.72 -8.74 -7.25
CA PHE A 137 17.09 -9.20 -7.56
C PHE A 137 18.15 -8.11 -7.35
N LEU A 138 17.79 -6.96 -6.84
CA LEU A 138 18.70 -5.87 -6.50
C LEU A 138 18.89 -5.77 -4.99
#